data_109dae0c72ff4bc2872c7846f9353976
#
_entry.id   109dae0c72ff4bc2872c7846f9353976
#
_cell.length_a   1.000
_cell.length_b   1.000
_cell.length_c   1.000
_cell.angle_alpha   90.00
_cell.angle_beta   90.00
_cell.angle_gamma   90.00
#
_symmetry.space_group_name_H-M   'P 1'
#
loop_
_entity.id
_entity.type
_entity.pdbx_description
1 polymer ?
#
loop_
_entity_poly.entity_id
_entity_poly.type
_entity_poly.pdbx_seq_one_letter_code
_entity_poly.pdbx_strand_id
1 'polypeptide(L)'
;MKRIVLMMMSLMAAASVFGQEFNPIPRAWKWIDDDDVIFTYDGTFEDSTAFAVNVRAGKRTDGVKAPARYADFPVKPDGAVNLTYSPDSTMLAYTRDNDLYVLDIASGKETRLTSDGSDVILNGYASWVYYEEILGRPSRYKAFWWSPDSRKI
;
A
#
# COMPACT_ATOMS: atom_id res chain seq x y z
N MET A 1 -1.76 -54.09 -24.30
CA MET A 1 -0.87 -53.20 -23.53
C MET A 1 -0.44 -51.96 -24.30
N LYS A 2 0.02 -52.03 -25.57
CA LYS A 2 0.45 -50.82 -26.32
C LYS A 2 -0.63 -49.71 -26.52
N ARG A 3 -1.89 -50.08 -26.64
CA ARG A 3 -3.00 -49.09 -26.84
C ARG A 3 -3.37 -48.32 -25.58
N ILE A 4 -3.19 -48.91 -24.38
CA ILE A 4 -3.48 -48.26 -23.10
C ILE A 4 -2.37 -47.24 -22.76
N VAL A 5 -1.13 -47.56 -23.11
CA VAL A 5 -0.01 -46.61 -22.91
C VAL A 5 -0.13 -45.39 -23.80
N LEU A 6 -0.61 -45.58 -25.07
CA LEU A 6 -0.81 -44.44 -25.97
C LEU A 6 -1.96 -43.53 -25.53
N MET A 7 -3.01 -44.10 -24.93
CA MET A 7 -4.12 -43.34 -24.39
C MET A 7 -3.77 -42.56 -23.11
N MET A 8 -2.92 -43.15 -22.26
CA MET A 8 -2.39 -42.40 -21.08
C MET A 8 -1.44 -41.28 -21.49
N MET A 9 -0.60 -41.49 -22.51
CA MET A 9 0.28 -40.41 -22.99
C MET A 9 -0.51 -39.27 -23.65
N SER A 10 -1.63 -39.52 -24.33
CA SER A 10 -2.49 -38.48 -24.88
C SER A 10 -3.25 -37.74 -23.78
N LEU A 11 -3.63 -38.37 -22.65
CA LEU A 11 -4.23 -37.72 -21.52
C LEU A 11 -3.25 -36.80 -20.79
N MET A 12 -1.97 -37.23 -20.65
CA MET A 12 -0.93 -36.36 -20.06
C MET A 12 -0.59 -35.17 -20.95
N ALA A 13 -0.59 -35.33 -22.28
CA ALA A 13 -0.38 -34.23 -23.22
C ALA A 13 -1.55 -33.24 -23.21
N ALA A 14 -2.81 -33.71 -23.00
CA ALA A 14 -3.96 -32.84 -22.86
C ALA A 14 -3.98 -32.07 -21.55
N ALA A 15 -3.46 -32.66 -20.45
CA ALA A 15 -3.34 -31.96 -19.16
C ALA A 15 -2.32 -30.80 -19.18
N SER A 16 -1.31 -30.90 -20.03
CA SER A 16 -0.31 -29.82 -20.18
C SER A 16 -0.78 -28.65 -21.04
N VAL A 17 -1.86 -28.80 -21.80
CA VAL A 17 -2.41 -27.73 -22.62
C VAL A 17 -3.40 -26.85 -21.84
N PHE A 18 -3.95 -27.33 -20.72
CA PHE A 18 -4.86 -26.56 -19.87
C PHE A 18 -4.18 -25.86 -18.68
N GLY A 19 -2.87 -26.04 -18.50
CA GLY A 19 -2.08 -25.34 -17.53
C GLY A 19 -1.35 -24.15 -18.16
N GLN A 20 -2.05 -23.20 -18.75
CA GLN A 20 -1.47 -21.88 -18.87
C GLN A 20 -1.38 -21.35 -17.44
N GLU A 21 -0.21 -21.47 -16.83
CA GLU A 21 0.12 -20.68 -15.65
C GLU A 21 -0.09 -19.23 -16.05
N PHE A 22 -1.17 -18.64 -15.56
CA PHE A 22 -1.34 -17.22 -15.63
C PHE A 22 -0.20 -16.61 -14.82
N ASN A 23 0.81 -16.09 -15.50
CA ASN A 23 1.80 -15.31 -14.85
C ASN A 23 1.10 -14.13 -14.18
N PRO A 24 1.09 -14.04 -12.87
CA PRO A 24 0.41 -12.97 -12.18
C PRO A 24 0.96 -11.63 -12.65
N ILE A 25 0.07 -10.68 -12.92
CA ILE A 25 0.46 -9.34 -13.33
C ILE A 25 0.95 -8.59 -12.10
N PRO A 26 2.18 -8.07 -12.08
CA PRO A 26 2.66 -7.30 -10.96
C PRO A 26 1.88 -6.00 -10.82
N ARG A 27 1.59 -5.61 -9.58
CA ARG A 27 0.91 -4.37 -9.24
C ARG A 27 1.83 -3.47 -8.44
N ALA A 28 1.78 -2.17 -8.71
CA ALA A 28 2.47 -1.19 -7.89
C ALA A 28 1.93 -1.25 -6.46
N TRP A 29 2.81 -1.46 -5.50
CA TRP A 29 2.46 -1.62 -4.10
C TRP A 29 2.75 -0.35 -3.29
N LYS A 30 3.96 0.20 -3.43
CA LYS A 30 4.39 1.38 -2.68
C LYS A 30 5.52 2.10 -3.40
N TRP A 31 5.51 3.43 -3.35
CA TRP A 31 6.68 4.25 -3.66
C TRP A 31 7.68 4.17 -2.50
N ILE A 32 8.97 4.01 -2.82
CA ILE A 32 10.07 4.07 -1.85
C ILE A 32 10.51 5.52 -1.70
N ASP A 33 10.63 6.19 -2.83
CA ASP A 33 11.03 7.59 -2.97
C ASP A 33 10.38 8.20 -4.23
N ASP A 34 10.91 9.32 -4.71
CA ASP A 34 10.37 10.04 -5.87
C ASP A 34 10.53 9.28 -7.20
N ASP A 35 11.43 8.32 -7.26
CA ASP A 35 11.80 7.62 -8.49
C ASP A 35 11.57 6.11 -8.45
N ASP A 36 11.49 5.50 -7.27
CA ASP A 36 11.44 4.05 -7.10
C ASP A 36 10.10 3.55 -6.58
N VAL A 37 9.49 2.62 -7.31
CA VAL A 37 8.21 1.96 -6.96
C VAL A 37 8.43 0.49 -6.72
N ILE A 38 7.92 -0.03 -5.60
CA ILE A 38 7.86 -1.48 -5.35
C ILE A 38 6.63 -2.07 -6.05
N PHE A 39 6.85 -3.16 -6.75
CA PHE A 39 5.82 -4.00 -7.31
C PHE A 39 5.74 -5.32 -6.57
N THR A 40 4.53 -5.81 -6.40
CA THR A 40 4.24 -7.13 -5.82
C THR A 40 3.30 -7.89 -6.73
N TYR A 41 3.30 -9.21 -6.59
CA TYR A 41 2.27 -10.06 -7.17
C TYR A 41 1.16 -10.27 -6.14
N ASP A 42 -0.08 -10.30 -6.59
CA ASP A 42 -1.29 -10.54 -5.77
C ASP A 42 -1.55 -9.54 -4.63
N GLY A 43 -0.90 -8.38 -4.67
CA GLY A 43 -1.11 -7.32 -3.68
C GLY A 43 -0.56 -7.63 -2.28
N THR A 44 0.08 -8.79 -2.10
CA THR A 44 0.82 -9.15 -0.89
C THR A 44 2.30 -8.95 -1.11
N PHE A 45 2.96 -8.40 -0.09
CA PHE A 45 4.41 -8.26 -0.16
C PHE A 45 5.07 -9.58 0.27
N GLU A 46 5.83 -10.16 -0.65
CA GLU A 46 6.73 -11.29 -0.37
C GLU A 46 8.13 -10.91 -0.82
N ASP A 47 9.10 -10.96 0.10
CA ASP A 47 10.49 -10.57 -0.16
C ASP A 47 11.12 -11.32 -1.34
N SER A 48 10.66 -12.55 -1.60
CA SER A 48 11.19 -13.40 -2.68
C SER A 48 10.70 -13.01 -4.07
N THR A 49 9.58 -12.34 -4.17
CA THR A 49 8.91 -12.03 -5.44
C THR A 49 8.78 -10.53 -5.73
N ALA A 50 8.93 -9.70 -4.70
CA ALA A 50 8.87 -8.26 -4.86
C ALA A 50 10.09 -7.71 -5.58
N PHE A 51 9.86 -6.68 -6.39
CA PHE A 51 10.91 -5.96 -7.09
C PHE A 51 10.64 -4.46 -7.10
N ALA A 52 11.68 -3.65 -7.17
CA ALA A 52 11.55 -2.21 -7.37
C ALA A 52 11.81 -1.84 -8.83
N VAL A 53 11.17 -0.78 -9.29
CA VAL A 53 11.43 -0.17 -10.58
C VAL A 53 11.73 1.30 -10.36
N ASN A 54 12.92 1.74 -10.79
CA ASN A 54 13.20 3.15 -10.93
C ASN A 54 12.48 3.64 -12.18
N VAL A 55 11.43 4.43 -12.00
CA VAL A 55 10.55 4.85 -13.11
C VAL A 55 11.23 5.83 -14.06
N ARG A 56 12.23 6.57 -13.57
CA ARG A 56 12.99 7.52 -14.41
C ARG A 56 14.04 6.82 -15.24
N ALA A 57 14.76 5.88 -14.67
CA ALA A 57 15.82 5.13 -15.35
C ALA A 57 15.30 3.89 -16.08
N GLY A 58 14.07 3.44 -15.84
CA GLY A 58 13.53 2.19 -16.35
C GLY A 58 14.25 0.93 -15.80
N LYS A 59 14.95 1.07 -14.68
CA LYS A 59 15.76 0.00 -14.10
C LYS A 59 14.97 -0.81 -13.07
N ARG A 60 14.96 -2.13 -13.22
CA ARG A 60 14.39 -3.07 -12.25
C ARG A 60 15.47 -3.60 -11.29
N THR A 61 15.10 -3.74 -10.02
CA THR A 61 15.91 -4.37 -8.95
C THR A 61 15.07 -5.42 -8.26
N ASP A 62 15.49 -6.68 -8.32
CA ASP A 62 14.79 -7.81 -7.67
C ASP A 62 15.26 -8.00 -6.22
N GLY A 63 14.46 -8.72 -5.43
CA GLY A 63 14.79 -9.04 -4.04
C GLY A 63 14.74 -7.86 -3.09
N VAL A 64 13.85 -6.93 -3.33
CA VAL A 64 13.66 -5.76 -2.47
C VAL A 64 13.04 -6.20 -1.15
N LYS A 65 13.64 -5.80 -0.04
CA LYS A 65 13.03 -6.01 1.29
C LYS A 65 11.85 -5.06 1.47
N ALA A 66 10.78 -5.55 2.11
CA ALA A 66 9.71 -4.68 2.53
C ALA A 66 10.27 -3.53 3.35
N PRO A 67 9.92 -2.29 3.06
CA PRO A 67 10.10 -1.24 4.05
C PRO A 67 9.37 -1.72 5.32
N ALA A 68 10.01 -1.51 6.49
CA ALA A 68 9.47 -1.97 7.75
C ALA A 68 7.97 -1.74 7.82
N ARG A 69 7.20 -2.78 8.08
CA ARG A 69 5.75 -2.63 8.27
C ARG A 69 5.58 -1.69 9.45
N TYR A 70 4.78 -0.67 9.28
CA TYR A 70 4.29 0.16 10.40
C TYR A 70 3.31 -0.66 11.27
N ALA A 71 3.65 -1.90 11.58
CA ALA A 71 2.77 -2.80 12.31
C ALA A 71 2.46 -2.25 13.71
N ASP A 72 3.44 -1.58 14.31
CA ASP A 72 3.28 -0.98 15.62
C ASP A 72 3.75 0.46 15.50
N PHE A 73 2.82 1.39 15.42
CA PHE A 73 3.15 2.80 15.51
C PHE A 73 3.84 3.04 16.87
N PRO A 74 5.15 3.25 16.92
CA PRO A 74 5.86 3.42 18.19
C PRO A 74 5.41 4.68 18.92
N VAL A 75 4.81 5.61 18.18
CA VAL A 75 4.20 6.84 18.71
C VAL A 75 2.74 6.85 18.29
N LYS A 76 1.85 6.87 19.27
CA LYS A 76 0.42 7.01 19.06
C LYS A 76 -0.12 8.10 19.98
N PRO A 77 -0.34 9.32 19.47
CA PRO A 77 -0.97 10.38 20.26
C PRO A 77 -2.38 9.98 20.75
N ASP A 78 -2.74 10.41 21.93
CA ASP A 78 -4.04 10.12 22.52
C ASP A 78 -5.18 10.61 21.61
N GLY A 79 -6.21 9.78 21.45
CA GLY A 79 -7.36 10.06 20.59
C GLY A 79 -7.05 10.05 19.08
N ALA A 80 -5.80 9.80 18.68
CA ALA A 80 -5.42 9.77 17.28
C ALA A 80 -5.99 8.55 16.55
N VAL A 81 -6.57 8.79 15.37
CA VAL A 81 -7.02 7.77 14.43
C VAL A 81 -6.44 8.08 13.04
N ASN A 82 -6.54 7.12 12.12
CA ASN A 82 -6.00 7.27 10.75
C ASN A 82 -4.49 7.54 10.68
N LEU A 83 -3.72 7.01 11.62
CA LEU A 83 -2.28 7.23 11.70
C LEU A 83 -1.60 6.83 10.39
N THR A 84 -0.77 7.74 9.88
CA THR A 84 -0.06 7.55 8.61
C THR A 84 1.30 8.23 8.69
N TYR A 85 2.38 7.43 8.65
CA TYR A 85 3.73 7.98 8.58
C TYR A 85 3.98 8.64 7.22
N SER A 86 4.84 9.66 7.24
CA SER A 86 5.47 10.15 6.02
C SER A 86 6.32 9.05 5.37
N PRO A 87 6.57 9.08 4.05
CA PRO A 87 7.41 8.10 3.37
C PRO A 87 8.79 7.89 4.01
N ASP A 88 9.42 8.96 4.50
CA ASP A 88 10.71 8.93 5.21
C ASP A 88 10.61 8.56 6.71
N SER A 89 9.39 8.38 7.21
CA SER A 89 9.10 8.01 8.60
C SER A 89 9.51 9.05 9.66
N THR A 90 9.75 10.29 9.28
CA THR A 90 10.11 11.37 10.21
C THR A 90 8.89 12.05 10.82
N MET A 91 7.76 11.99 10.14
CA MET A 91 6.51 12.62 10.52
C MET A 91 5.38 11.61 10.63
N LEU A 92 4.42 11.88 11.50
CA LEU A 92 3.18 11.11 11.64
C LEU A 92 1.99 12.02 11.44
N ALA A 93 1.18 11.77 10.40
CA ALA A 93 -0.10 12.45 10.23
C ALA A 93 -1.23 11.60 10.80
N TYR A 94 -2.24 12.24 11.34
CA TYR A 94 -3.41 11.59 11.92
C TYR A 94 -4.59 12.55 12.05
N THR A 95 -5.76 12.00 12.27
CA THR A 95 -6.95 12.78 12.60
C THR A 95 -7.29 12.62 14.08
N ARG A 96 -7.72 13.71 14.71
CA ARG A 96 -8.24 13.75 16.08
C ARG A 96 -9.29 14.86 16.17
N ASP A 97 -10.40 14.60 16.85
CA ASP A 97 -11.49 15.55 17.05
C ASP A 97 -11.95 16.21 15.73
N ASN A 98 -12.01 15.40 14.65
CA ASN A 98 -12.40 15.82 13.31
C ASN A 98 -11.44 16.80 12.63
N ASP A 99 -10.23 16.92 13.11
CA ASP A 99 -9.16 17.72 12.49
C ASP A 99 -7.91 16.88 12.14
N LEU A 100 -7.15 17.44 11.21
CA LEU A 100 -5.90 16.85 10.73
C LEU A 100 -4.71 17.43 11.48
N TYR A 101 -3.82 16.54 11.92
CA TYR A 101 -2.62 16.87 12.69
C TYR A 101 -1.39 16.21 12.05
N VAL A 102 -0.24 16.81 12.33
CA VAL A 102 1.08 16.24 12.04
C VAL A 102 1.95 16.32 13.30
N LEU A 103 2.61 15.21 13.61
CA LEU A 103 3.60 15.11 14.68
C LEU A 103 4.99 14.91 14.07
N ASP A 104 5.94 15.75 14.41
CA ASP A 104 7.36 15.49 14.20
C ASP A 104 7.83 14.48 15.24
N ILE A 105 8.29 13.32 14.78
CA ILE A 105 8.59 12.18 15.67
C ILE A 105 9.83 12.45 16.53
N ALA A 106 10.83 13.13 15.97
CA ALA A 106 12.09 13.37 16.67
C ALA A 106 11.92 14.42 17.78
N SER A 107 11.19 15.49 17.51
CA SER A 107 11.00 16.59 18.47
C SER A 107 9.77 16.42 19.35
N GLY A 108 8.83 15.54 18.98
CA GLY A 108 7.52 15.43 19.63
C GLY A 108 6.61 16.64 19.38
N LYS A 109 6.98 17.53 18.45
CA LYS A 109 6.20 18.72 18.16
C LYS A 109 4.96 18.35 17.32
N GLU A 110 3.79 18.61 17.89
CA GLU A 110 2.51 18.47 17.19
C GLU A 110 2.12 19.78 16.50
N THR A 111 1.57 19.67 15.30
CA THR A 111 1.00 20.77 14.54
C THR A 111 -0.40 20.41 14.07
N ARG A 112 -1.41 21.18 14.48
CA ARG A 112 -2.77 21.08 13.97
C ARG A 112 -2.85 21.79 12.61
N LEU A 113 -3.23 21.06 11.56
CA LEU A 113 -3.30 21.59 10.19
C LEU A 113 -4.66 22.22 9.86
N THR A 114 -5.73 21.69 10.45
CA THR A 114 -7.09 22.23 10.31
C THR A 114 -7.65 22.55 11.68
N SER A 115 -8.63 23.45 11.77
CA SER A 115 -9.15 23.94 13.07
C SER A 115 -10.66 24.20 13.07
N ASP A 116 -11.35 23.73 12.04
CA ASP A 116 -12.79 23.90 11.85
C ASP A 116 -13.58 22.58 11.94
N GLY A 117 -12.92 21.54 12.43
CA GLY A 117 -13.53 20.24 12.68
C GLY A 117 -14.76 20.34 13.59
N SER A 118 -15.83 19.63 13.21
CA SER A 118 -17.11 19.60 13.95
C SER A 118 -17.86 18.30 13.64
N ASP A 119 -19.04 18.13 14.17
CA ASP A 119 -19.88 16.97 13.86
C ASP A 119 -20.27 16.86 12.37
N VAL A 120 -20.12 17.94 11.62
CA VAL A 120 -20.44 17.99 10.18
C VAL A 120 -19.24 18.29 9.28
N ILE A 121 -18.14 18.79 9.85
CA ILE A 121 -16.88 19.04 9.14
C ILE A 121 -15.85 18.05 9.64
N LEU A 122 -15.50 17.09 8.80
CA LEU A 122 -14.60 15.98 9.11
C LEU A 122 -13.32 16.10 8.29
N ASN A 123 -12.35 16.86 8.79
CA ASN A 123 -11.08 17.07 8.10
C ASN A 123 -10.24 15.79 8.10
N GLY A 124 -9.72 15.42 6.94
CA GLY A 124 -8.93 14.21 6.78
C GLY A 124 -9.74 12.91 6.69
N TYR A 125 -11.07 13.00 6.61
CA TYR A 125 -11.95 11.87 6.39
C TYR A 125 -12.61 11.94 5.03
N ALA A 126 -12.83 10.79 4.40
CA ALA A 126 -13.68 10.69 3.22
C ALA A 126 -15.12 10.36 3.65
N SER A 127 -16.10 10.76 2.84
CA SER A 127 -17.46 10.28 3.00
C SER A 127 -17.53 8.78 2.65
N TRP A 128 -18.54 8.08 3.16
CA TRP A 128 -18.75 6.65 2.89
C TRP A 128 -18.86 6.33 1.39
N VAL A 129 -19.45 7.23 0.61
CA VAL A 129 -19.55 7.10 -0.85
C VAL A 129 -18.19 6.98 -1.53
N TYR A 130 -17.19 7.73 -1.07
CA TYR A 130 -15.83 7.62 -1.61
C TYR A 130 -15.16 6.30 -1.27
N TYR A 131 -15.49 5.74 -0.13
CA TYR A 131 -14.89 4.49 0.30
C TYR A 131 -15.39 3.30 -0.42
N GLU A 132 -16.70 3.06 -0.30
CA GLU A 132 -17.32 1.86 -0.79
C GLU A 132 -17.47 1.92 -2.30
N GLU A 133 -17.98 3.03 -2.82
CA GLU A 133 -18.36 3.13 -4.21
C GLU A 133 -17.20 3.50 -5.15
N ILE A 134 -16.33 4.41 -4.73
CA ILE A 134 -15.30 4.94 -5.61
C ILE A 134 -13.95 4.25 -5.40
N LEU A 135 -13.51 4.11 -4.15
CA LEU A 135 -12.20 3.55 -3.83
C LEU A 135 -12.22 2.05 -3.55
N GLY A 136 -13.41 1.43 -3.48
CA GLY A 136 -13.57 -0.01 -3.24
C GLY A 136 -12.94 -0.48 -1.92
N ARG A 137 -12.91 0.38 -0.90
CA ARG A 137 -12.30 0.07 0.40
C ARG A 137 -13.38 -0.14 1.44
N PRO A 138 -13.53 -1.33 2.01
CA PRO A 138 -14.62 -1.66 2.92
C PRO A 138 -14.53 -1.01 4.29
N SER A 139 -13.45 -0.29 4.61
CA SER A 139 -13.37 0.36 5.91
C SER A 139 -12.40 1.52 5.96
N ARG A 140 -12.91 2.63 6.41
CA ARG A 140 -12.27 3.82 6.96
C ARG A 140 -11.69 4.81 5.99
N TYR A 141 -12.02 5.77 6.18
CA TYR A 141 -12.35 7.17 6.39
C TYR A 141 -11.16 8.10 6.27
N LYS A 142 -9.92 7.59 6.03
CA LYS A 142 -8.79 8.45 5.76
C LYS A 142 -8.87 9.05 4.35
N ALA A 143 -8.85 10.38 4.26
CA ALA A 143 -8.81 11.12 3.01
C ALA A 143 -7.68 12.15 2.99
N PHE A 144 -6.49 11.72 3.35
CA PHE A 144 -5.27 12.49 3.20
C PHE A 144 -4.10 11.56 2.82
N TRP A 145 -3.11 12.11 2.14
CA TRP A 145 -1.94 11.39 1.65
C TRP A 145 -0.71 12.26 1.78
N TRP A 146 0.42 11.64 2.10
CA TRP A 146 1.70 12.29 2.01
C TRP A 146 2.16 12.39 0.55
N SER A 147 2.84 13.49 0.22
CA SER A 147 3.64 13.54 -1.00
C SER A 147 4.83 12.57 -0.88
N PRO A 148 5.34 12.02 -2.02
CA PRO A 148 6.47 11.09 -2.00
C PRO A 148 7.71 11.65 -1.30
N ASP A 149 7.94 12.96 -1.38
CA ASP A 149 9.05 13.68 -0.76
C ASP A 149 8.85 14.01 0.74
N SER A 150 7.77 13.51 1.35
CA SER A 150 7.43 13.72 2.76
C SER A 150 7.18 15.19 3.19
N ARG A 151 7.04 16.12 2.24
CA ARG A 151 6.97 17.57 2.53
C ARG A 151 5.58 18.15 2.55
N LYS A 152 4.61 17.42 2.01
CA LYS A 152 3.23 17.90 1.85
C LYS A 152 2.22 16.82 2.22
N ILE A 153 1.09 17.28 2.69
CA ILE A 153 -0.13 16.49 2.83
C ILE A 153 -1.21 17.14 1.97
#